data_2e2d268f978a1c020740fce76bdd295d
#
_entry.id   2e2d268f978a1c020740fce76bdd295d
#
_cell.length_a   1.000
_cell.length_b   1.000
_cell.length_c   1.000
_cell.angle_alpha   90.00
_cell.angle_beta   90.00
_cell.angle_gamma   90.00
#
_symmetry.space_group_name_H-M   'P 1'
#
loop_
_entity.id
_entity.type
_entity.pdbx_description
1 polymer ?
#
loop_
_entity_poly.entity_id
_entity_poly.type
_entity_poly.pdbx_seq_one_letter_code
_entity_poly.pdbx_strand_id
1 'polypeptide(L)'
;MCLILFSWNSHPDYSLVVAANRDEFYERPTQALDWWTDHQTILGSRDNADVLGMRGTALGLSLDGKFSAITNIRAPSEKNPDLRTRGELTAKFLSQKLSIEEFIQAQQKSFMQYNGFNLLTADLSKPEKPQLCWTSNRMLMGGKIRQRKVVHPVTIDPGIYGLSNAMLDTPWPKVRQGVAQFAQAIAMDQGKFNHPEHYFKFLNNPSAFPDSELPATGVNQDWERALSPLFIKTEHYGTRSSTLLRIRKDGSFQMIERRFDQSDKYESTSIEGQLQRSEQIDR
;
A
#
# COMPACT_ATOMS: atom_id res chain seq x y z
N MET A 1 7.81 3.68 -6.58
CA MET A 1 6.48 3.29 -7.15
C MET A 1 6.07 2.01 -6.47
N CYS A 2 4.80 1.61 -6.47
CA CYS A 2 4.38 0.43 -5.70
C CYS A 2 3.26 -0.32 -6.43
N LEU A 3 3.06 -1.56 -6.04
CA LEU A 3 1.87 -2.35 -6.35
C LEU A 3 1.26 -2.79 -5.02
N ILE A 4 -0.03 -2.59 -4.85
CA ILE A 4 -0.81 -3.07 -3.72
C ILE A 4 -1.98 -3.86 -4.27
N LEU A 5 -2.08 -5.13 -3.90
CA LEU A 5 -3.20 -6.02 -4.16
C LEU A 5 -3.88 -6.27 -2.83
N PHE A 6 -5.19 -6.14 -2.77
CA PHE A 6 -5.90 -6.32 -1.52
C PHE A 6 -7.27 -6.97 -1.69
N SER A 7 -7.64 -7.76 -0.70
CA SER A 7 -8.94 -8.39 -0.53
C SER A 7 -9.59 -7.75 0.69
N TRP A 8 -10.77 -7.18 0.50
CA TRP A 8 -11.56 -6.57 1.54
C TRP A 8 -12.85 -7.34 1.76
N ASN A 9 -13.05 -7.89 2.95
CA ASN A 9 -14.25 -8.65 3.35
C ASN A 9 -14.75 -9.67 2.31
N SER A 10 -13.87 -10.20 1.44
CA SER A 10 -14.20 -11.17 0.40
C SER A 10 -13.69 -12.59 0.68
N HIS A 11 -13.10 -12.82 1.85
CA HIS A 11 -12.70 -14.12 2.36
C HIS A 11 -13.50 -14.50 3.62
N PRO A 12 -13.86 -15.78 3.85
CA PRO A 12 -14.67 -16.17 5.02
C PRO A 12 -14.00 -15.82 6.35
N ASP A 13 -12.67 -15.94 6.47
CA ASP A 13 -11.92 -15.77 7.71
C ASP A 13 -11.22 -14.42 7.83
N TYR A 14 -10.90 -13.74 6.72
CA TYR A 14 -10.16 -12.48 6.73
C TYR A 14 -11.07 -11.27 6.51
N SER A 15 -10.83 -10.22 7.30
CA SER A 15 -11.37 -8.89 7.02
C SER A 15 -10.56 -8.18 5.96
N LEU A 16 -9.22 -8.31 6.02
CA LEU A 16 -8.30 -7.66 5.08
C LEU A 16 -7.11 -8.58 4.80
N VAL A 17 -6.79 -8.75 3.52
CA VAL A 17 -5.50 -9.31 3.09
C VAL A 17 -4.86 -8.34 2.13
N VAL A 18 -3.57 -8.05 2.32
CA VAL A 18 -2.79 -7.14 1.47
C VAL A 18 -1.51 -7.83 1.05
N ALA A 19 -1.24 -7.85 -0.25
CA ALA A 19 0.03 -8.28 -0.82
C ALA A 19 0.61 -7.11 -1.65
N ALA A 20 1.78 -6.60 -1.27
CA ALA A 20 2.30 -5.36 -1.81
C ALA A 20 3.80 -5.43 -2.12
N ASN A 21 4.20 -4.76 -3.20
CA ASN A 21 5.60 -4.48 -3.52
C ASN A 21 5.88 -2.98 -3.36
N ARG A 22 6.94 -2.64 -2.63
CA ARG A 22 7.48 -1.29 -2.53
C ARG A 22 8.66 -1.14 -3.47
N ASP A 23 8.50 -0.31 -4.50
CA ASP A 23 9.56 -0.03 -5.46
C ASP A 23 10.17 1.35 -5.18
N GLU A 24 11.49 1.40 -5.04
CA GLU A 24 12.23 2.60 -4.66
C GLU A 24 13.68 2.54 -5.12
N PHE A 25 14.38 3.66 -5.12
CA PHE A 25 15.83 3.71 -5.32
C PHE A 25 16.55 2.91 -4.25
N TYR A 26 17.58 2.16 -4.65
CA TYR A 26 18.36 1.32 -3.71
C TYR A 26 19.06 2.13 -2.62
N GLU A 27 19.48 3.35 -2.93
CA GLU A 27 20.14 4.27 -1.99
C GLU A 27 19.22 4.79 -0.88
N ARG A 28 17.87 4.71 -1.07
CA ARG A 28 16.94 5.26 -0.08
C ARG A 28 16.94 4.43 1.19
N PRO A 29 17.38 4.98 2.34
CA PRO A 29 17.46 4.23 3.57
C PRO A 29 16.07 3.90 4.11
N THR A 30 15.87 2.63 4.48
CA THR A 30 14.59 2.14 5.02
C THR A 30 14.88 1.15 6.16
N GLN A 31 14.17 1.29 7.29
CA GLN A 31 14.16 0.29 8.36
C GLN A 31 13.28 -0.89 7.97
N ALA A 32 13.64 -2.07 8.47
CA ALA A 32 12.82 -3.28 8.34
C ALA A 32 11.47 -3.13 9.06
N LEU A 33 10.56 -4.04 8.75
CA LEU A 33 9.33 -4.23 9.49
C LEU A 33 9.60 -4.44 10.97
N ASP A 34 9.10 -3.53 11.79
CA ASP A 34 9.17 -3.62 13.25
C ASP A 34 8.14 -2.69 13.89
N TRP A 35 7.95 -2.84 15.21
CA TRP A 35 7.22 -1.88 16.03
C TRP A 35 8.01 -0.57 16.13
N TRP A 36 7.31 0.55 15.93
CA TRP A 36 8.00 1.84 15.95
C TRP A 36 8.43 2.25 17.35
N THR A 37 9.65 2.73 17.50
CA THR A 37 10.20 3.16 18.80
C THR A 37 9.50 4.40 19.37
N ASP A 38 9.01 5.29 18.50
CA ASP A 38 8.30 6.52 18.84
C ASP A 38 6.76 6.34 18.94
N HIS A 39 6.23 5.22 18.41
CA HIS A 39 4.82 4.83 18.46
C HIS A 39 4.70 3.31 18.56
N GLN A 40 4.91 2.76 19.77
CA GLN A 40 5.05 1.32 20.03
C GLN A 40 3.82 0.47 19.67
N THR A 41 2.71 1.09 19.32
CA THR A 41 1.49 0.42 18.85
C THR A 41 1.40 0.37 17.31
N ILE A 42 2.38 0.93 16.59
CA ILE A 42 2.39 0.95 15.13
C ILE A 42 3.46 -0.01 14.61
N LEU A 43 3.04 -0.88 13.70
CA LEU A 43 3.86 -1.87 13.00
C LEU A 43 4.01 -1.45 11.54
N GLY A 44 5.25 -1.42 11.05
CA GLY A 44 5.55 -1.10 9.64
C GLY A 44 7.02 -0.80 9.43
N SER A 45 7.50 -0.97 8.19
CA SER A 45 8.81 -0.50 7.78
C SER A 45 8.83 1.03 7.71
N ARG A 46 9.96 1.66 8.07
CA ARG A 46 10.07 3.12 8.09
C ARG A 46 11.04 3.66 7.06
N ASP A 47 10.64 4.74 6.45
CA ASP A 47 11.49 5.55 5.60
C ASP A 47 12.44 6.38 6.49
N ASN A 48 13.74 6.16 6.35
CA ASN A 48 14.79 6.86 7.09
C ASN A 48 15.44 7.99 6.28
N ALA A 49 14.88 8.32 5.10
CA ALA A 49 15.34 9.51 4.39
C ALA A 49 15.17 10.74 5.27
N ASP A 50 16.21 11.58 5.29
CA ASP A 50 16.18 12.86 6.01
C ASP A 50 15.15 13.77 5.38
N VAL A 51 13.99 13.89 6.03
CA VAL A 51 12.90 14.75 5.61
C VAL A 51 12.46 15.59 6.78
N LEU A 52 12.15 16.83 6.52
CA LEU A 52 11.53 17.71 7.50
C LEU A 52 10.18 17.12 7.93
N GLY A 53 10.07 16.71 9.19
CA GLY A 53 8.82 16.25 9.76
C GLY A 53 8.80 14.78 10.22
N MET A 54 7.62 14.16 10.19
CA MET A 54 7.42 12.78 10.63
C MET A 54 8.02 11.80 9.62
N ARG A 55 8.80 10.82 10.11
CA ARG A 55 9.27 9.70 9.29
C ARG A 55 8.07 8.96 8.69
N GLY A 56 8.11 8.73 7.38
CA GLY A 56 7.02 8.11 6.64
C GLY A 56 7.07 6.58 6.65
N THR A 57 5.98 6.00 6.19
CA THR A 57 5.92 4.58 5.81
C THR A 57 5.10 4.41 4.55
N ALA A 58 5.40 3.37 3.77
CA ALA A 58 4.60 3.02 2.60
C ALA A 58 3.35 2.21 2.98
N LEU A 59 3.43 1.42 4.07
CA LEU A 59 2.37 0.56 4.57
C LEU A 59 2.59 0.33 6.07
N GLY A 60 1.50 0.32 6.84
CA GLY A 60 1.56 0.03 8.27
C GLY A 60 0.20 -0.33 8.85
N LEU A 61 0.26 -0.89 10.06
CA LEU A 61 -0.87 -1.31 10.88
C LEU A 61 -0.68 -0.77 12.29
N SER A 62 -1.76 -0.28 12.93
CA SER A 62 -1.73 0.03 14.35
C SER A 62 -2.56 -0.98 15.15
N LEU A 63 -2.17 -1.22 16.40
CA LEU A 63 -2.87 -2.17 17.28
C LEU A 63 -4.32 -1.77 17.56
N ASP A 64 -4.66 -0.49 17.47
CA ASP A 64 -6.05 0.00 17.59
C ASP A 64 -6.91 -0.27 16.34
N GLY A 65 -6.38 -1.01 15.35
CA GLY A 65 -7.13 -1.49 14.20
C GLY A 65 -7.06 -0.59 12.97
N LYS A 66 -6.14 0.38 12.90
CA LYS A 66 -5.95 1.19 11.68
C LYS A 66 -4.93 0.56 10.77
N PHE A 67 -5.27 0.49 9.50
CA PHE A 67 -4.35 0.15 8.41
C PHE A 67 -4.23 1.32 7.44
N SER A 68 -3.03 1.56 6.93
CA SER A 68 -2.82 2.52 5.85
C SER A 68 -1.70 2.08 4.92
N ALA A 69 -1.90 2.35 3.62
CA ALA A 69 -0.88 2.14 2.60
C ALA A 69 -0.96 3.23 1.52
N ILE A 70 0.18 3.52 0.87
CA ILE A 70 0.26 4.62 -0.09
C ILE A 70 1.02 4.21 -1.36
N THR A 71 0.51 4.65 -2.52
CA THR A 71 1.22 4.58 -3.78
C THR A 71 1.40 5.97 -4.39
N ASN A 72 2.45 6.12 -5.18
CA ASN A 72 2.65 7.31 -5.99
C ASN A 72 1.76 7.27 -7.24
N ILE A 73 1.30 8.43 -7.72
CA ILE A 73 0.76 8.54 -9.07
C ILE A 73 1.91 8.84 -10.03
N ARG A 74 1.99 8.08 -11.13
CA ARG A 74 2.99 8.26 -12.19
C ARG A 74 2.53 9.39 -13.11
N ALA A 75 3.00 10.60 -12.81
CA ALA A 75 2.78 11.81 -13.60
C ALA A 75 4.08 12.62 -13.61
N PRO A 76 5.07 12.27 -14.46
CA PRO A 76 6.39 12.90 -14.43
C PRO A 76 6.36 14.40 -14.61
N SER A 77 5.46 14.91 -15.47
CA SER A 77 5.30 16.35 -15.74
C SER A 77 4.77 17.16 -14.53
N GLU A 78 4.22 16.48 -13.52
CA GLU A 78 3.70 17.12 -12.31
C GLU A 78 4.62 16.90 -11.09
N LYS A 79 5.78 16.21 -11.27
CA LYS A 79 6.69 15.92 -10.17
C LYS A 79 7.40 17.18 -9.71
N ASN A 80 7.24 17.52 -8.44
CA ASN A 80 7.96 18.60 -7.77
C ASN A 80 8.79 18.01 -6.61
N PRO A 81 10.14 18.09 -6.63
CA PRO A 81 11.00 17.54 -5.59
C PRO A 81 10.89 18.28 -4.25
N ASP A 82 10.45 19.53 -4.24
CA ASP A 82 10.35 20.36 -3.03
C ASP A 82 9.12 20.04 -2.16
N LEU A 83 8.22 19.19 -2.67
CA LEU A 83 7.03 18.80 -1.93
C LEU A 83 7.34 17.70 -0.89
N ARG A 84 6.48 17.65 0.12
CA ARG A 84 6.59 16.72 1.27
C ARG A 84 6.55 15.25 0.84
N THR A 85 7.15 14.39 1.66
CA THR A 85 7.09 12.94 1.45
C THR A 85 5.68 12.39 1.71
N ARG A 86 5.16 11.60 0.76
CA ARG A 86 3.80 11.05 0.82
C ARG A 86 3.60 10.04 1.95
N GLY A 87 4.66 9.29 2.30
CA GLY A 87 4.63 8.32 3.40
C GLY A 87 4.28 8.92 4.77
N GLU A 88 4.44 10.23 4.92
CA GLU A 88 3.99 10.96 6.09
C GLU A 88 2.47 10.89 6.30
N LEU A 89 1.67 10.85 5.24
CA LEU A 89 0.21 10.72 5.32
C LEU A 89 -0.20 9.39 5.96
N THR A 90 0.47 8.30 5.56
CA THR A 90 0.27 6.98 6.16
C THR A 90 0.64 6.99 7.65
N ALA A 91 1.81 7.52 7.99
CA ALA A 91 2.27 7.60 9.37
C ALA A 91 1.32 8.45 10.25
N LYS A 92 0.86 9.60 9.74
CA LYS A 92 -0.09 10.46 10.44
C LYS A 92 -1.43 9.79 10.71
N PHE A 93 -1.97 9.07 9.71
CA PHE A 93 -3.24 8.36 9.92
C PHE A 93 -3.12 7.28 10.99
N LEU A 94 -2.04 6.53 10.99
CA LEU A 94 -1.80 5.45 11.97
C LEU A 94 -1.58 5.97 13.40
N SER A 95 -1.02 7.18 13.55
CA SER A 95 -0.67 7.75 14.86
C SER A 95 -1.78 8.61 15.48
N GLN A 96 -2.83 8.95 14.75
CA GLN A 96 -3.89 9.84 15.21
C GLN A 96 -5.18 9.07 15.51
N LYS A 97 -5.91 9.46 16.55
CA LYS A 97 -7.22 8.87 16.94
C LYS A 97 -8.38 9.56 16.19
N LEU A 98 -8.24 9.75 14.88
CA LEU A 98 -9.27 10.34 14.02
C LEU A 98 -9.94 9.23 13.18
N SER A 99 -11.22 9.35 12.90
CA SER A 99 -11.87 8.57 11.85
C SER A 99 -11.26 8.86 10.48
N ILE A 100 -11.57 8.06 9.47
CA ILE A 100 -11.06 8.27 8.10
C ILE A 100 -11.53 9.64 7.58
N GLU A 101 -12.80 9.97 7.76
CA GLU A 101 -13.41 11.22 7.32
C GLU A 101 -12.77 12.43 8.00
N GLU A 102 -12.62 12.39 9.34
CA GLU A 102 -11.99 13.47 10.11
C GLU A 102 -10.54 13.67 9.70
N PHE A 103 -9.80 12.58 9.49
CA PHE A 103 -8.42 12.64 9.03
C PHE A 103 -8.33 13.32 7.64
N ILE A 104 -9.13 12.86 6.67
CA ILE A 104 -9.13 13.45 5.33
C ILE A 104 -9.53 14.92 5.37
N GLN A 105 -10.52 15.29 6.17
CA GLN A 105 -10.92 16.67 6.35
C GLN A 105 -9.80 17.53 6.95
N ALA A 106 -9.13 17.06 7.99
CA ALA A 106 -8.01 17.76 8.61
C ALA A 106 -6.82 17.96 7.66
N GLN A 107 -6.62 17.03 6.70
CA GLN A 107 -5.52 17.11 5.74
C GLN A 107 -5.86 17.90 4.46
N GLN A 108 -7.08 18.38 4.23
CA GLN A 108 -7.49 19.02 2.97
C GLN A 108 -6.50 20.10 2.48
N LYS A 109 -6.10 21.03 3.35
CA LYS A 109 -5.18 22.10 2.99
C LYS A 109 -3.76 21.60 2.71
N SER A 110 -3.35 20.50 3.33
CA SER A 110 -2.01 19.94 3.19
C SER A 110 -1.86 19.05 1.94
N PHE A 111 -2.94 18.52 1.36
CA PHE A 111 -2.86 17.65 0.19
C PHE A 111 -2.20 18.31 -1.04
N MET A 112 -2.23 19.62 -1.12
CA MET A 112 -1.52 20.40 -2.14
C MET A 112 0.00 20.40 -1.96
N GLN A 113 0.50 20.06 -0.77
CA GLN A 113 1.92 19.99 -0.44
C GLN A 113 2.55 18.64 -0.78
N TYR A 114 1.81 17.73 -1.45
CA TYR A 114 2.29 16.43 -1.85
C TYR A 114 2.17 16.24 -3.36
N ASN A 115 3.15 15.56 -3.95
CA ASN A 115 3.00 15.00 -5.29
C ASN A 115 1.79 14.04 -5.35
N GLY A 116 1.39 13.65 -6.56
CA GLY A 116 0.28 12.72 -6.76
C GLY A 116 0.41 11.43 -5.95
N PHE A 117 -0.65 11.06 -5.22
CA PHE A 117 -0.72 9.87 -4.39
C PHE A 117 -2.09 9.19 -4.46
N ASN A 118 -2.08 7.90 -4.15
CA ASN A 118 -3.22 7.13 -3.71
C ASN A 118 -2.98 6.69 -2.27
N LEU A 119 -3.92 6.90 -1.39
CA LEU A 119 -3.89 6.49 0.01
C LEU A 119 -5.03 5.51 0.27
N LEU A 120 -4.70 4.32 0.75
CA LEU A 120 -5.64 3.38 1.34
C LEU A 120 -5.64 3.60 2.85
N THR A 121 -6.83 3.65 3.44
CA THR A 121 -7.04 3.76 4.89
C THR A 121 -8.14 2.81 5.31
N ALA A 122 -7.87 1.97 6.31
CA ALA A 122 -8.90 1.14 6.94
C ALA A 122 -9.01 1.43 8.42
N ASP A 123 -10.22 1.31 8.94
CA ASP A 123 -10.53 1.30 10.35
C ASP A 123 -11.26 0.00 10.70
N LEU A 124 -10.58 -0.88 11.43
CA LEU A 124 -11.05 -2.19 11.90
C LEU A 124 -11.25 -2.18 13.41
N SER A 125 -11.20 -1.00 14.07
CA SER A 125 -11.38 -0.86 15.51
C SER A 125 -12.75 -1.32 15.98
N LYS A 126 -13.75 -1.23 15.11
CA LYS A 126 -15.13 -1.67 15.32
C LYS A 126 -15.46 -2.84 14.39
N PRO A 127 -15.45 -4.08 14.90
CA PRO A 127 -15.68 -5.28 14.08
C PRO A 127 -17.02 -5.30 13.36
N GLU A 128 -18.04 -4.69 13.95
CA GLU A 128 -19.39 -4.62 13.41
C GLU A 128 -19.54 -3.59 12.27
N LYS A 129 -18.60 -2.65 12.17
CA LYS A 129 -18.63 -1.60 11.16
C LYS A 129 -17.22 -1.28 10.63
N PRO A 130 -16.49 -2.27 10.08
CA PRO A 130 -15.18 -2.01 9.52
C PRO A 130 -15.31 -1.14 8.26
N GLN A 131 -14.34 -0.26 8.06
CA GLN A 131 -14.31 0.64 6.90
C GLN A 131 -12.98 0.51 6.17
N LEU A 132 -13.03 0.56 4.84
CA LEU A 132 -11.87 0.74 3.97
C LEU A 132 -12.19 1.83 2.96
N CYS A 133 -11.28 2.79 2.81
CA CYS A 133 -11.44 3.87 1.87
C CYS A 133 -10.19 4.03 1.01
N TRP A 134 -10.41 4.41 -0.25
CA TRP A 134 -9.40 4.92 -1.16
C TRP A 134 -9.52 6.43 -1.29
N THR A 135 -8.39 7.12 -1.22
CA THR A 135 -8.30 8.57 -1.33
C THR A 135 -7.17 8.94 -2.28
N SER A 136 -7.42 9.87 -3.21
CA SER A 136 -6.36 10.39 -4.09
C SER A 136 -6.48 11.91 -4.25
N ASN A 137 -5.34 12.61 -4.23
CA ASN A 137 -5.28 14.04 -4.56
C ASN A 137 -5.25 14.28 -6.09
N ARG A 138 -5.44 13.26 -6.90
CA ARG A 138 -5.52 13.32 -8.35
C ARG A 138 -6.82 12.68 -8.83
N MET A 139 -7.21 13.02 -10.06
CA MET A 139 -8.34 12.45 -10.78
C MET A 139 -8.00 12.29 -12.26
N LEU A 140 -8.64 11.35 -12.92
CA LEU A 140 -8.60 11.23 -14.36
C LEU A 140 -9.72 12.09 -14.97
N MET A 141 -9.37 13.03 -15.84
CA MET A 141 -10.31 13.90 -16.49
C MET A 141 -9.89 14.10 -17.96
N GLY A 142 -10.74 13.71 -18.90
CA GLY A 142 -10.41 13.76 -20.32
C GLY A 142 -9.14 13.00 -20.70
N GLY A 143 -8.90 11.82 -20.10
CA GLY A 143 -7.71 11.00 -20.33
C GLY A 143 -6.40 11.53 -19.70
N LYS A 144 -6.47 12.63 -18.95
CA LYS A 144 -5.31 13.26 -18.30
C LYS A 144 -5.45 13.24 -16.79
N ILE A 145 -4.33 13.02 -16.09
CA ILE A 145 -4.25 13.19 -14.64
C ILE A 145 -4.38 14.68 -14.31
N ARG A 146 -5.21 15.01 -13.34
CA ARG A 146 -5.44 16.37 -12.85
C ARG A 146 -5.45 16.39 -11.33
N GLN A 147 -5.02 17.49 -10.75
CA GLN A 147 -5.09 17.72 -9.32
C GLN A 147 -6.53 17.97 -8.86
N ARG A 148 -6.94 17.34 -7.76
CA ARG A 148 -8.23 17.62 -7.11
C ARG A 148 -8.12 18.86 -6.23
N LYS A 149 -9.10 19.75 -6.31
CA LYS A 149 -9.22 20.90 -5.38
C LYS A 149 -9.75 20.46 -4.01
N VAL A 150 -10.66 19.51 -3.99
CA VAL A 150 -11.22 18.91 -2.78
C VAL A 150 -11.07 17.41 -2.90
N VAL A 151 -10.62 16.79 -1.82
CA VAL A 151 -10.33 15.35 -1.74
C VAL A 151 -11.36 14.71 -0.80
N HIS A 152 -12.02 13.67 -1.26
CA HIS A 152 -12.96 12.88 -0.48
C HIS A 152 -12.50 11.43 -0.43
N PRO A 153 -12.69 10.73 0.70
CA PRO A 153 -12.52 9.28 0.74
C PRO A 153 -13.64 8.61 -0.05
N VAL A 154 -13.29 7.56 -0.78
CA VAL A 154 -14.22 6.69 -1.50
C VAL A 154 -14.25 5.37 -0.76
N THR A 155 -15.40 5.02 -0.20
CA THR A 155 -15.61 3.73 0.48
C THR A 155 -15.45 2.59 -0.52
N ILE A 156 -14.75 1.54 -0.10
CA ILE A 156 -14.50 0.34 -0.90
C ILE A 156 -15.47 -0.76 -0.46
N ASP A 157 -16.23 -1.28 -1.41
CA ASP A 157 -17.10 -2.43 -1.19
C ASP A 157 -16.29 -3.73 -1.00
N PRO A 158 -16.88 -4.80 -0.42
CA PRO A 158 -16.23 -6.09 -0.35
C PRO A 158 -15.80 -6.59 -1.74
N GLY A 159 -14.52 -7.02 -1.86
CA GLY A 159 -13.97 -7.44 -3.16
C GLY A 159 -12.47 -7.60 -3.16
N ILE A 160 -11.92 -7.85 -4.35
CA ILE A 160 -10.49 -7.97 -4.62
C ILE A 160 -10.08 -6.87 -5.59
N TYR A 161 -9.04 -6.12 -5.27
CA TYR A 161 -8.64 -4.89 -5.94
C TYR A 161 -7.15 -4.82 -6.18
N GLY A 162 -6.78 -4.00 -7.16
CA GLY A 162 -5.38 -3.69 -7.45
C GLY A 162 -5.13 -2.18 -7.54
N LEU A 163 -4.08 -1.71 -6.87
CA LEU A 163 -3.67 -0.32 -6.87
C LEU A 163 -2.18 -0.22 -7.20
N SER A 164 -1.87 0.47 -8.29
CA SER A 164 -0.50 0.78 -8.64
C SER A 164 -0.30 2.31 -8.71
N ASN A 165 0.23 2.81 -9.82
CA ASN A 165 0.64 4.21 -9.96
C ASN A 165 -0.29 5.04 -10.83
N ALA A 166 -1.55 4.60 -10.95
CA ALA A 166 -2.69 5.31 -11.53
C ALA A 166 -3.85 5.31 -10.55
N MET A 167 -5.09 5.45 -11.00
CA MET A 167 -6.28 5.34 -10.14
C MET A 167 -6.48 3.88 -9.69
N LEU A 168 -7.30 3.68 -8.66
CA LEU A 168 -7.71 2.36 -8.21
C LEU A 168 -8.23 1.53 -9.40
N ASP A 169 -7.83 0.26 -9.46
CA ASP A 169 -8.18 -0.71 -10.51
C ASP A 169 -7.91 -0.25 -11.96
N THR A 170 -7.02 0.73 -12.16
CA THR A 170 -6.58 1.04 -13.52
C THR A 170 -5.95 -0.22 -14.12
N PRO A 171 -6.47 -0.72 -15.28
CA PRO A 171 -6.17 -2.05 -15.78
C PRO A 171 -4.80 -2.15 -16.49
N TRP A 172 -3.74 -1.64 -15.85
CA TRP A 172 -2.39 -1.89 -16.32
C TRP A 172 -2.07 -3.38 -16.27
N PRO A 173 -1.23 -3.90 -17.17
CA PRO A 173 -0.94 -5.34 -17.26
C PRO A 173 -0.57 -5.95 -15.91
N LYS A 174 0.32 -5.31 -15.15
CA LYS A 174 0.72 -5.80 -13.82
C LYS A 174 -0.41 -5.79 -12.80
N VAL A 175 -1.36 -4.86 -12.91
CA VAL A 175 -2.54 -4.82 -12.02
C VAL A 175 -3.48 -5.96 -12.36
N ARG A 176 -3.83 -6.14 -13.65
CA ARG A 176 -4.71 -7.24 -14.10
C ARG A 176 -4.13 -8.61 -13.71
N GLN A 177 -2.85 -8.85 -14.03
CA GLN A 177 -2.18 -10.12 -13.71
C GLN A 177 -2.07 -10.31 -12.19
N GLY A 178 -1.69 -9.26 -11.46
CA GLY A 178 -1.55 -9.30 -10.02
C GLY A 178 -2.87 -9.64 -9.33
N VAL A 179 -3.98 -8.97 -9.71
CA VAL A 179 -5.32 -9.24 -9.16
C VAL A 179 -5.74 -10.68 -9.44
N ALA A 180 -5.52 -11.21 -10.66
CA ALA A 180 -5.87 -12.58 -11.00
C ALA A 180 -5.10 -13.61 -10.16
N GLN A 181 -3.78 -13.42 -10.01
CA GLN A 181 -2.94 -14.32 -9.21
C GLN A 181 -3.21 -14.20 -7.71
N PHE A 182 -3.48 -12.98 -7.24
CA PHE A 182 -3.85 -12.73 -5.85
C PHE A 182 -5.20 -13.37 -5.51
N ALA A 183 -6.20 -13.29 -6.41
CA ALA A 183 -7.49 -13.96 -6.24
C ALA A 183 -7.33 -15.49 -6.12
N GLN A 184 -6.44 -16.09 -6.91
CA GLN A 184 -6.11 -17.51 -6.79
C GLN A 184 -5.47 -17.84 -5.43
N ALA A 185 -4.54 -17.02 -4.96
CA ALA A 185 -3.89 -17.20 -3.66
C ALA A 185 -4.92 -17.09 -2.51
N ILE A 186 -5.81 -16.10 -2.56
CA ILE A 186 -6.93 -15.93 -1.61
C ILE A 186 -7.85 -17.15 -1.59
N ALA A 187 -8.22 -17.68 -2.77
CA ALA A 187 -9.09 -18.84 -2.86
C ALA A 187 -8.45 -20.14 -2.28
N MET A 188 -7.13 -20.23 -2.24
CA MET A 188 -6.39 -21.34 -1.66
C MET A 188 -6.05 -21.15 -0.17
N ASP A 189 -6.16 -19.93 0.37
CA ASP A 189 -5.86 -19.64 1.77
C ASP A 189 -6.97 -20.20 2.68
N GLN A 190 -6.58 -20.90 3.74
CA GLN A 190 -7.49 -21.55 4.68
C GLN A 190 -7.71 -20.74 5.96
N GLY A 191 -7.33 -19.47 5.98
CA GLY A 191 -7.48 -18.61 7.15
C GLY A 191 -6.55 -18.94 8.33
N LYS A 192 -5.45 -19.67 8.13
CA LYS A 192 -4.57 -20.19 9.19
C LYS A 192 -3.18 -19.56 9.23
N PHE A 193 -2.95 -18.45 8.53
CA PHE A 193 -1.63 -17.83 8.37
C PHE A 193 -0.54 -18.76 7.82
N ASN A 194 -0.93 -19.87 7.21
CA ASN A 194 -0.02 -20.79 6.54
C ASN A 194 0.21 -20.39 5.08
N HIS A 195 1.17 -21.05 4.42
CA HIS A 195 1.47 -20.96 2.99
C HIS A 195 1.65 -19.50 2.44
N PRO A 196 2.44 -18.62 3.09
CA PRO A 196 2.66 -17.28 2.58
C PRO A 196 3.31 -17.26 1.19
N GLU A 197 3.94 -18.38 0.79
CA GLU A 197 4.60 -18.52 -0.52
C GLU A 197 3.64 -18.38 -1.70
N HIS A 198 2.36 -18.67 -1.53
CA HIS A 198 1.35 -18.47 -2.58
C HIS A 198 1.25 -16.98 -2.98
N TYR A 199 1.50 -16.08 -2.02
CA TYR A 199 1.50 -14.63 -2.26
C TYR A 199 2.85 -14.13 -2.75
N PHE A 200 3.94 -14.55 -2.13
CA PHE A 200 5.27 -14.07 -2.50
C PHE A 200 5.71 -14.55 -3.88
N LYS A 201 5.26 -15.72 -4.32
CA LYS A 201 5.60 -16.28 -5.64
C LYS A 201 5.23 -15.35 -6.79
N PHE A 202 4.03 -14.80 -6.80
CA PHE A 202 3.63 -13.90 -7.88
C PHE A 202 4.16 -12.47 -7.69
N LEU A 203 4.31 -11.99 -6.44
CA LEU A 203 4.92 -10.70 -6.18
C LEU A 203 6.37 -10.65 -6.68
N ASN A 204 7.07 -11.79 -6.70
CA ASN A 204 8.46 -11.90 -7.14
C ASN A 204 8.59 -12.20 -8.65
N ASN A 205 7.58 -11.90 -9.47
CA ASN A 205 7.63 -12.11 -10.91
C ASN A 205 8.28 -10.91 -11.64
N PRO A 206 9.51 -11.08 -12.22
CA PRO A 206 10.23 -10.03 -12.90
C PRO A 206 9.86 -9.89 -14.39
N SER A 207 8.89 -10.66 -14.89
CA SER A 207 8.55 -10.68 -16.32
C SER A 207 7.96 -9.34 -16.76
N ALA A 208 8.58 -8.70 -17.73
CA ALA A 208 8.05 -7.50 -18.38
C ALA A 208 6.86 -7.85 -19.28
N PHE A 209 6.00 -6.87 -19.52
CA PHE A 209 4.87 -7.00 -20.42
C PHE A 209 5.24 -6.48 -21.82
N PRO A 210 4.53 -6.96 -22.88
CA PRO A 210 4.72 -6.45 -24.25
C PRO A 210 4.49 -4.94 -24.34
N ASP A 211 5.29 -4.27 -25.15
CA ASP A 211 5.23 -2.81 -25.33
C ASP A 211 3.83 -2.31 -25.74
N SER A 212 3.11 -3.12 -26.53
CA SER A 212 1.75 -2.81 -26.99
C SER A 212 0.71 -2.75 -25.86
N GLU A 213 1.02 -3.31 -24.69
CA GLU A 213 0.13 -3.30 -23.51
C GLU A 213 0.53 -2.23 -22.47
N LEU A 214 1.70 -1.60 -22.65
CA LEU A 214 2.20 -0.65 -21.66
C LEU A 214 1.42 0.66 -21.67
N PRO A 215 1.24 1.29 -20.51
CA PRO A 215 0.60 2.60 -20.44
C PRO A 215 1.53 3.69 -21.01
N ALA A 216 0.96 4.76 -21.53
CA ALA A 216 1.67 5.97 -21.90
C ALA A 216 1.52 7.01 -20.76
N THR A 217 2.43 6.98 -19.78
CA THR A 217 2.34 7.84 -18.57
C THR A 217 3.19 9.10 -18.63
N GLY A 218 3.95 9.27 -19.73
CA GLY A 218 4.84 10.41 -19.95
C GLY A 218 6.30 10.14 -19.60
N VAL A 219 6.66 8.93 -19.16
CA VAL A 219 8.05 8.46 -19.18
C VAL A 219 8.38 7.88 -20.56
N ASN A 220 9.67 7.72 -20.88
CA ASN A 220 10.06 7.08 -22.12
C ASN A 220 9.72 5.57 -22.12
N GLN A 221 9.73 4.95 -23.30
CA GLN A 221 9.33 3.55 -23.50
C GLN A 221 10.18 2.55 -22.69
N ASP A 222 11.48 2.81 -22.55
CA ASP A 222 12.37 1.94 -21.79
C ASP A 222 12.02 1.95 -20.30
N TRP A 223 11.65 3.11 -19.76
CA TRP A 223 11.13 3.20 -18.39
C TRP A 223 9.74 2.56 -18.23
N GLU A 224 8.83 2.72 -19.21
CA GLU A 224 7.53 2.01 -19.14
C GLU A 224 7.76 0.49 -19.08
N ARG A 225 8.68 -0.04 -19.91
CA ARG A 225 9.04 -1.46 -19.91
C ARG A 225 9.70 -1.88 -18.59
N ALA A 226 10.68 -1.14 -18.09
CA ALA A 226 11.39 -1.43 -16.86
C ALA A 226 10.47 -1.41 -15.62
N LEU A 227 9.42 -0.57 -15.62
CA LEU A 227 8.45 -0.42 -14.54
C LEU A 227 7.22 -1.32 -14.71
N SER A 228 7.15 -2.11 -15.78
CA SER A 228 5.99 -2.95 -16.08
C SER A 228 5.87 -4.21 -15.21
N PRO A 229 6.95 -4.89 -14.79
CA PRO A 229 6.84 -6.11 -13.97
C PRO A 229 6.17 -5.90 -12.62
N LEU A 230 5.71 -7.00 -12.02
CA LEU A 230 5.31 -7.00 -10.61
C LEU A 230 6.52 -6.80 -9.72
N PHE A 231 7.64 -7.47 -10.01
CA PHE A 231 8.94 -7.31 -9.35
C PHE A 231 9.89 -6.52 -10.26
N ILE A 232 10.24 -5.31 -9.86
CA ILE A 232 11.08 -4.42 -10.64
C ILE A 232 12.54 -4.62 -10.26
N LYS A 233 13.41 -4.74 -11.28
CA LYS A 233 14.84 -4.85 -11.11
C LYS A 233 15.56 -4.02 -12.18
N THR A 234 16.20 -2.95 -11.76
CA THR A 234 17.10 -2.14 -12.59
C THR A 234 18.40 -1.84 -11.82
N GLU A 235 19.34 -1.15 -12.39
CA GLU A 235 20.63 -0.85 -11.77
C GLU A 235 20.52 -0.02 -10.49
N HIS A 236 19.62 0.98 -10.44
CA HIS A 236 19.52 1.93 -9.33
C HIS A 236 18.16 1.94 -8.64
N TYR A 237 17.17 1.26 -9.22
CA TYR A 237 15.79 1.30 -8.80
C TYR A 237 15.17 -0.10 -8.89
N GLY A 238 14.38 -0.49 -7.91
CA GLY A 238 13.72 -1.80 -7.93
C GLY A 238 12.79 -2.04 -6.76
N THR A 239 12.23 -3.25 -6.72
CA THR A 239 11.43 -3.71 -5.58
C THR A 239 12.34 -3.92 -4.39
N ARG A 240 12.14 -3.09 -3.36
CA ARG A 240 12.93 -3.10 -2.12
C ARG A 240 12.37 -4.03 -1.07
N SER A 241 11.05 -4.16 -1.04
CA SER A 241 10.38 -5.12 -0.17
C SER A 241 9.06 -5.60 -0.76
N SER A 242 8.70 -6.84 -0.39
CA SER A 242 7.37 -7.41 -0.56
C SER A 242 6.76 -7.63 0.81
N THR A 243 5.52 -7.16 1.00
CA THR A 243 4.80 -7.26 2.28
C THR A 243 3.50 -8.04 2.08
N LEU A 244 3.26 -9.02 2.96
CA LEU A 244 1.99 -9.71 3.12
C LEU A 244 1.41 -9.35 4.49
N LEU A 245 0.23 -8.76 4.51
CA LEU A 245 -0.56 -8.52 5.72
C LEU A 245 -1.86 -9.31 5.62
N ARG A 246 -2.19 -10.10 6.63
CA ARG A 246 -3.45 -10.81 6.77
C ARG A 246 -4.08 -10.47 8.11
N ILE A 247 -5.31 -9.97 8.11
CA ILE A 247 -6.07 -9.62 9.32
C ILE A 247 -7.35 -10.43 9.31
N ARG A 248 -7.53 -11.26 10.32
CA ARG A 248 -8.72 -12.09 10.48
C ARG A 248 -9.89 -11.29 11.07
N LYS A 249 -11.09 -11.85 10.92
CA LYS A 249 -12.31 -11.26 11.49
C LYS A 249 -12.29 -11.21 13.03
N ASP A 250 -11.55 -12.12 13.67
CA ASP A 250 -11.35 -12.12 15.13
C ASP A 250 -10.32 -11.06 15.60
N GLY A 251 -9.66 -10.39 14.66
CA GLY A 251 -8.65 -9.36 14.92
C GLY A 251 -7.23 -9.88 15.05
N SER A 252 -7.00 -11.20 14.99
CA SER A 252 -5.65 -11.73 14.87
C SER A 252 -5.05 -11.31 13.54
N PHE A 253 -3.75 -11.03 13.52
CA PHE A 253 -3.06 -10.64 12.30
C PHE A 253 -1.69 -11.26 12.19
N GLN A 254 -1.22 -11.36 10.94
CA GLN A 254 0.17 -11.67 10.60
C GLN A 254 0.64 -10.66 9.54
N MET A 255 1.82 -10.10 9.75
CA MET A 255 2.52 -9.24 8.78
C MET A 255 3.91 -9.81 8.51
N ILE A 256 4.19 -10.07 7.24
CA ILE A 256 5.48 -10.60 6.78
C ILE A 256 6.07 -9.61 5.79
N GLU A 257 7.32 -9.22 5.98
CA GLU A 257 8.09 -8.44 5.02
C GLU A 257 9.30 -9.23 4.53
N ARG A 258 9.52 -9.25 3.21
CA ARG A 258 10.77 -9.69 2.58
C ARG A 258 11.46 -8.48 2.01
N ARG A 259 12.66 -8.18 2.49
CA ARG A 259 13.51 -7.08 2.02
C ARG A 259 14.57 -7.64 1.10
N PHE A 260 14.68 -7.05 -0.07
CA PHE A 260 15.61 -7.48 -1.11
C PHE A 260 16.81 -6.55 -1.18
N ASP A 261 17.98 -7.15 -1.36
CA ASP A 261 19.19 -6.47 -1.80
C ASP A 261 19.31 -6.50 -3.35
N GLN A 262 20.40 -5.94 -3.88
CA GLN A 262 20.65 -5.96 -5.32
C GLN A 262 21.00 -7.35 -5.88
N SER A 263 21.32 -8.32 -5.03
CA SER A 263 21.67 -9.70 -5.41
C SER A 263 20.49 -10.66 -5.39
N ASP A 264 19.25 -10.17 -5.24
CA ASP A 264 18.00 -10.91 -5.09
C ASP A 264 17.91 -11.77 -3.81
N LYS A 265 18.85 -11.65 -2.92
CA LYS A 265 18.74 -12.21 -1.57
C LYS A 265 17.76 -11.36 -0.77
N TYR A 266 17.06 -12.02 0.11
CA TYR A 266 16.14 -11.32 1.00
C TYR A 266 16.32 -11.74 2.45
N GLU A 267 16.04 -10.79 3.33
CA GLU A 267 15.78 -11.01 4.74
C GLU A 267 14.26 -11.05 4.94
N SER A 268 13.78 -11.97 5.76
CA SER A 268 12.35 -12.11 6.05
C SER A 268 12.06 -11.85 7.52
N THR A 269 11.13 -10.95 7.78
CA THR A 269 10.60 -10.66 9.13
C THR A 269 9.13 -11.04 9.14
N SER A 270 8.68 -11.77 10.17
CA SER A 270 7.28 -12.13 10.38
C SER A 270 6.85 -11.75 11.80
N ILE A 271 5.77 -10.99 11.91
CA ILE A 271 5.20 -10.55 13.18
C ILE A 271 3.73 -10.92 13.20
N GLU A 272 3.31 -11.57 14.28
CA GLU A 272 1.92 -11.91 14.55
C GLU A 272 1.43 -11.16 15.78
N GLY A 273 0.15 -10.92 15.85
CA GLY A 273 -0.44 -10.21 16.99
C GLY A 273 -1.96 -10.19 16.96
N GLN A 274 -2.51 -9.42 17.89
CA GLN A 274 -3.94 -9.23 18.07
C GLN A 274 -4.28 -7.75 18.09
N LEU A 275 -5.27 -7.33 17.29
CA LEU A 275 -5.79 -5.97 17.35
C LEU A 275 -6.47 -5.72 18.69
N GLN A 276 -6.19 -4.57 19.29
CA GLN A 276 -6.84 -4.06 20.48
C GLN A 276 -8.10 -3.32 20.05
N ARG A 277 -9.19 -4.04 19.88
CA ARG A 277 -10.49 -3.48 19.50
C ARG A 277 -11.17 -2.89 20.72
N SER A 278 -11.90 -1.77 20.56
CA SER A 278 -12.74 -1.26 21.63
C SER A 278 -13.81 -2.30 21.94
N GLU A 279 -13.83 -2.80 23.19
CA GLU A 279 -14.93 -3.63 23.67
C GLU A 279 -16.25 -2.85 23.52
N GLN A 280 -17.28 -3.49 22.98
CA GLN A 280 -18.64 -2.99 23.12
C GLN A 280 -18.95 -2.90 24.62
N ILE A 281 -18.99 -1.70 25.15
CA ILE A 281 -19.70 -1.45 26.40
C ILE A 281 -21.18 -1.48 25.99
N ASP A 282 -21.78 -2.67 26.09
CA ASP A 282 -23.25 -2.81 26.01
C ASP A 282 -23.86 -1.91 27.11
N ARG A 283 -24.47 -0.82 26.67
CA ARG A 283 -25.32 0.05 27.53
C ARG A 283 -26.78 -0.26 27.28
#